data_c6bfb83658d44269fffec9773441a8bb
#
_entry.id   c6bfb83658d44269fffec9773441a8bb
#
_cell.length_a   1.000
_cell.length_b   1.000
_cell.length_c   1.000
_cell.angle_alpha   90.00
_cell.angle_beta   90.00
_cell.angle_gamma   90.00
#
_symmetry.space_group_name_H-M   'P 1'
#
loop_
_entity.id
_entity.type
_entity.pdbx_description
1 polymer ?
#
loop_
_entity_poly.entity_id
_entity_poly.type
_entity_poly.pdbx_seq_one_letter_code
_entity_poly.pdbx_strand_id
1 'polypeptide(L)'
;AIEMTAVGYECLSANTTGSYNTAVGRKAMVSNVGGGRNTAMGVDCMYSNTSGNYNSAFGYQALEKNTTAENNTAFGYQALEENTTGTRNTAVGSLALDENTTGSNNTAVGQNALTLNTTADGNTAVGRAALEQTTTGSNNTAIGRRAMLVNSTGVANVAVGAYALDANTTANYNTAVGYGAMGATTTGGNNVAIGVEALMSATTAYQNCAVGSLSGDAITTGINNTTIGFAAGGGVTTGGGNTLVGKSAAVNLTTASSNTIIGAAGIAANHTTGSRCTLIGYNVQPPNGADILMIGSGNKSHTGSFTNHGFMGPGNSSGGYGGMYQGNNSSSWSTTSDRRIKKNIVDNTVGLAEILQLRVRNFEYRLQEEIEDELIATRFVESTGTQVGVIAQEIQDILPEVVDTHEETGVMSVNPDNLTWYLVNAVQDLAAENAALKARLDAAGL
;
A
#
# COMPACT_ATOMS: atom_id res chain seq x y z
N ALA A 1 56.61 26.87 2.12
CA ALA A 1 56.04 25.53 2.18
C ALA A 1 56.81 24.66 3.17
N ILE A 2 56.09 23.90 3.97
CA ILE A 2 56.66 22.97 4.96
C ILE A 2 55.99 21.59 4.86
N GLU A 3 56.72 20.54 5.26
CA GLU A 3 56.21 19.17 5.39
C GLU A 3 55.55 18.66 4.11
N MET A 4 56.33 18.53 3.04
CA MET A 4 55.84 18.03 1.74
C MET A 4 56.59 16.77 1.32
N THR A 5 55.91 15.89 0.64
CA THR A 5 56.48 14.76 -0.11
C THR A 5 56.19 14.94 -1.57
N ALA A 6 57.20 14.98 -2.43
CA ALA A 6 57.08 15.10 -3.88
C ALA A 6 57.97 14.05 -4.58
N VAL A 7 57.35 13.13 -5.32
CA VAL A 7 58.08 12.07 -6.03
C VAL A 7 57.53 11.98 -7.47
N GLY A 8 58.36 12.34 -8.47
CA GLY A 8 57.99 12.26 -9.87
C GLY A 8 58.44 13.47 -10.67
N TYR A 9 58.40 13.35 -12.02
CA TYR A 9 58.74 14.44 -12.94
C TYR A 9 57.74 15.58 -12.81
N GLU A 10 58.18 16.82 -12.59
CA GLU A 10 57.40 18.03 -12.40
C GLU A 10 56.38 17.97 -11.24
N CYS A 11 56.54 17.05 -10.30
CA CYS A 11 55.65 16.93 -9.14
C CYS A 11 55.75 18.16 -8.21
N LEU A 12 54.64 18.83 -7.88
CA LEU A 12 54.57 20.05 -7.07
C LEU A 12 55.51 21.20 -7.54
N SER A 13 55.79 21.28 -8.87
CA SER A 13 56.80 22.21 -9.38
C SER A 13 56.43 23.69 -9.19
N ALA A 14 55.13 24.07 -9.20
CA ALA A 14 54.67 25.41 -8.98
C ALA A 14 54.41 25.79 -7.49
N ASN A 15 54.62 24.87 -6.56
CA ASN A 15 54.22 25.08 -5.17
C ASN A 15 55.09 26.12 -4.48
N THR A 16 54.48 27.20 -3.97
CA THR A 16 55.19 28.28 -3.28
C THR A 16 54.83 28.36 -1.81
N THR A 17 53.56 28.36 -1.45
CA THR A 17 53.07 28.54 -0.08
C THR A 17 52.31 27.34 0.48
N GLY A 18 51.85 26.41 -0.38
CA GLY A 18 51.13 25.22 0.04
C GLY A 18 51.96 24.32 0.97
N SER A 19 51.35 23.78 2.02
CA SER A 19 52.00 22.96 3.05
C SER A 19 51.24 21.66 3.31
N TYR A 20 51.95 20.66 3.88
CA TYR A 20 51.35 19.36 4.24
C TYR A 20 50.83 18.58 3.02
N ASN A 21 51.44 18.72 1.87
CA ASN A 21 51.05 18.03 0.66
C ASN A 21 51.88 16.75 0.43
N THR A 22 51.24 15.69 -0.01
CA THR A 22 51.89 14.47 -0.49
C THR A 22 51.52 14.27 -1.94
N ALA A 23 52.49 14.32 -2.84
CA ALA A 23 52.27 14.11 -4.29
C ALA A 23 53.28 13.08 -4.84
N VAL A 24 52.75 12.05 -5.52
CA VAL A 24 53.55 10.98 -6.11
C VAL A 24 53.03 10.70 -7.52
N GLY A 25 53.84 10.92 -8.53
CA GLY A 25 53.47 10.70 -9.93
C GLY A 25 54.00 11.79 -10.85
N ARG A 26 54.06 11.50 -12.15
CA ARG A 26 54.41 12.52 -13.17
C ARG A 26 53.36 13.61 -13.11
N LYS A 27 53.79 14.84 -12.94
CA LYS A 27 52.96 16.07 -12.88
C LYS A 27 51.84 16.06 -11.83
N ALA A 28 51.92 15.23 -10.82
CA ALA A 28 50.99 15.29 -9.69
C ALA A 28 51.06 16.66 -9.02
N MET A 29 49.94 17.36 -8.93
CA MET A 29 49.80 18.71 -8.35
C MET A 29 50.77 19.74 -8.98
N VAL A 30 51.02 19.63 -10.27
CA VAL A 30 52.00 20.50 -10.96
C VAL A 30 51.67 21.98 -10.84
N SER A 31 50.40 22.36 -10.86
CA SER A 31 49.91 23.75 -10.81
C SER A 31 49.64 24.27 -9.38
N ASN A 32 49.90 23.47 -8.34
CA ASN A 32 49.59 23.86 -6.96
C ASN A 32 50.49 25.03 -6.51
N VAL A 33 49.87 26.17 -6.15
CA VAL A 33 50.54 27.35 -5.65
C VAL A 33 50.47 27.46 -4.12
N GLY A 34 49.22 27.46 -3.60
CA GLY A 34 48.93 27.67 -2.20
C GLY A 34 48.10 26.60 -1.52
N GLY A 35 47.53 25.64 -2.27
CA GLY A 35 46.72 24.56 -1.70
C GLY A 35 47.50 23.69 -0.72
N GLY A 36 46.93 23.37 0.42
CA GLY A 36 47.54 22.59 1.47
C GLY A 36 46.72 21.38 1.93
N ARG A 37 47.39 20.44 2.62
CA ARG A 37 46.76 19.21 3.14
C ARG A 37 46.12 18.34 2.09
N ASN A 38 46.77 18.28 0.91
CA ASN A 38 46.30 17.44 -0.18
C ASN A 38 47.18 16.18 -0.31
N THR A 39 46.57 15.09 -0.73
CA THR A 39 47.27 13.87 -1.12
C THR A 39 46.92 13.53 -2.58
N ALA A 40 47.90 13.48 -3.45
CA ALA A 40 47.77 13.16 -4.87
C ALA A 40 48.71 12.02 -5.27
N MET A 41 48.17 10.89 -5.71
CA MET A 41 49.01 9.74 -6.17
C MET A 41 48.51 9.24 -7.52
N GLY A 42 49.26 9.50 -8.56
CA GLY A 42 48.94 9.13 -9.93
C GLY A 42 49.54 10.11 -10.96
N VAL A 43 49.60 9.70 -12.22
CA VAL A 43 49.99 10.57 -13.34
C VAL A 43 48.88 11.61 -13.53
N ASP A 44 49.26 12.87 -13.63
CA ASP A 44 48.38 14.05 -13.83
C ASP A 44 47.28 14.20 -12.76
N CYS A 45 47.47 13.57 -11.58
CA CYS A 45 46.54 13.62 -10.45
C CYS A 45 46.55 15.04 -9.85
N MET A 46 45.36 15.66 -9.70
CA MET A 46 45.18 17.05 -9.22
C MET A 46 46.04 18.05 -10.02
N TYR A 47 46.19 17.84 -11.34
CA TYR A 47 47.07 18.63 -12.20
C TYR A 47 46.81 20.14 -12.09
N SER A 48 45.55 20.57 -12.16
CA SER A 48 45.13 21.97 -12.22
C SER A 48 44.94 22.64 -10.85
N ASN A 49 45.12 21.91 -9.73
CA ASN A 49 44.88 22.47 -8.42
C ASN A 49 45.80 23.66 -8.14
N THR A 50 45.19 24.82 -7.84
CA THR A 50 45.97 26.05 -7.51
C THR A 50 45.96 26.36 -6.02
N SER A 51 44.78 26.34 -5.38
CA SER A 51 44.61 26.70 -3.97
C SER A 51 43.65 25.78 -3.17
N GLY A 52 43.06 24.75 -3.83
CA GLY A 52 42.20 23.78 -3.14
C GLY A 52 42.88 23.03 -2.03
N ASN A 53 42.20 22.81 -0.93
CA ASN A 53 42.72 22.19 0.28
C ASN A 53 41.97 20.91 0.68
N TYR A 54 42.60 20.06 1.48
CA TYR A 54 41.97 18.86 2.06
C TYR A 54 41.42 17.88 1.01
N ASN A 55 42.05 17.80 -0.18
CA ASN A 55 41.64 16.85 -1.21
C ASN A 55 42.54 15.59 -1.14
N SER A 56 41.94 14.43 -1.39
CA SER A 56 42.62 13.14 -1.49
C SER A 56 42.33 12.51 -2.84
N ALA A 57 43.33 12.36 -3.70
CA ALA A 57 43.19 11.86 -5.06
C ALA A 57 44.19 10.73 -5.35
N PHE A 58 43.66 9.59 -5.79
CA PHE A 58 44.43 8.39 -6.13
C PHE A 58 43.99 7.82 -7.47
N GLY A 59 44.84 7.90 -8.49
CA GLY A 59 44.55 7.37 -9.81
C GLY A 59 45.09 8.26 -10.93
N TYR A 60 45.10 7.72 -12.15
CA TYR A 60 45.40 8.50 -13.36
C TYR A 60 44.32 9.58 -13.53
N GLN A 61 44.69 10.85 -13.61
CA GLN A 61 43.83 12.02 -13.79
C GLN A 61 42.74 12.17 -12.72
N ALA A 62 42.90 11.58 -11.57
CA ALA A 62 41.95 11.80 -10.46
C ALA A 62 41.98 13.28 -10.00
N LEU A 63 40.81 13.96 -9.97
CA LEU A 63 40.70 15.40 -9.69
C LEU A 63 41.57 16.29 -10.60
N GLU A 64 41.78 15.92 -11.87
CA GLU A 64 42.70 16.60 -12.74
C GLU A 64 42.43 18.10 -12.85
N LYS A 65 41.15 18.50 -13.10
CA LYS A 65 40.74 19.90 -13.34
C LYS A 65 40.36 20.67 -12.07
N ASN A 66 40.54 20.08 -10.91
CA ASN A 66 40.27 20.78 -9.65
C ASN A 66 41.13 22.05 -9.54
N THR A 67 40.50 23.20 -9.35
CA THR A 67 41.25 24.46 -9.22
C THR A 67 41.31 24.96 -7.79
N THR A 68 40.15 25.23 -7.17
CA THR A 68 40.02 25.81 -5.83
C THR A 68 39.17 24.99 -4.88
N ALA A 69 38.57 23.90 -5.38
CA ALA A 69 37.64 23.09 -4.61
C ALA A 69 38.34 22.33 -3.47
N GLU A 70 37.58 22.12 -2.41
CA GLU A 70 38.08 21.55 -1.15
C GLU A 70 37.30 20.33 -0.69
N ASN A 71 37.95 19.52 0.16
CA ASN A 71 37.31 18.39 0.82
C ASN A 71 36.76 17.31 -0.15
N ASN A 72 37.40 17.11 -1.28
CA ASN A 72 37.04 16.05 -2.23
C ASN A 72 37.90 14.80 -2.03
N THR A 73 37.31 13.65 -2.20
CA THR A 73 37.99 12.34 -2.24
C THR A 73 37.73 11.69 -3.58
N ALA A 74 38.79 11.43 -4.33
CA ALA A 74 38.74 10.77 -5.65
C ALA A 74 39.66 9.55 -5.65
N PHE A 75 39.11 8.36 -5.89
CA PHE A 75 39.87 7.13 -5.90
C PHE A 75 39.49 6.28 -7.13
N GLY A 76 40.28 6.34 -8.16
CA GLY A 76 40.05 5.62 -9.41
C GLY A 76 40.60 6.33 -10.64
N TYR A 77 40.62 5.65 -11.78
CA TYR A 77 40.89 6.20 -13.08
C TYR A 77 39.85 7.29 -13.40
N GLN A 78 40.29 8.54 -13.62
CA GLN A 78 39.45 9.71 -13.94
C GLN A 78 38.30 9.97 -12.95
N ALA A 79 38.48 9.59 -11.69
CA ALA A 79 37.49 9.93 -10.67
C ALA A 79 37.49 11.45 -10.41
N LEU A 80 36.31 12.12 -10.54
CA LEU A 80 36.16 13.58 -10.41
C LEU A 80 37.08 14.37 -11.38
N GLU A 81 37.35 13.86 -12.58
CA GLU A 81 38.30 14.50 -13.49
C GLU A 81 37.94 15.95 -13.77
N GLU A 82 36.67 16.22 -14.19
CA GLU A 82 36.23 17.54 -14.63
C GLU A 82 35.89 18.51 -13.47
N ASN A 83 36.01 18.10 -12.21
CA ASN A 83 35.64 18.93 -11.08
C ASN A 83 36.49 20.21 -10.99
N THR A 84 35.83 21.36 -11.08
CA THR A 84 36.53 22.67 -10.97
C THR A 84 36.37 23.30 -9.60
N THR A 85 35.14 23.48 -9.13
CA THR A 85 34.81 24.18 -7.88
C THR A 85 33.87 23.41 -6.95
N GLY A 86 33.39 22.21 -7.35
CA GLY A 86 32.54 21.36 -6.52
C GLY A 86 33.25 20.85 -5.27
N THR A 87 32.63 20.94 -4.12
CA THR A 87 33.23 20.61 -2.82
C THR A 87 32.55 19.43 -2.12
N ARG A 88 33.27 18.76 -1.21
CA ARG A 88 32.73 17.66 -0.40
C ARG A 88 32.17 16.51 -1.21
N ASN A 89 32.80 16.19 -2.34
CA ASN A 89 32.43 15.05 -3.13
C ASN A 89 33.30 13.84 -2.78
N THR A 90 32.71 12.65 -2.80
CA THR A 90 33.43 11.38 -2.65
C THR A 90 33.19 10.54 -3.90
N ALA A 91 34.23 10.25 -4.67
CA ALA A 91 34.21 9.44 -5.86
C ALA A 91 35.17 8.26 -5.71
N VAL A 92 34.65 7.05 -5.69
CA VAL A 92 35.43 5.81 -5.59
C VAL A 92 35.04 4.85 -6.69
N GLY A 93 35.89 4.70 -7.67
CA GLY A 93 35.67 3.88 -8.87
C GLY A 93 36.16 4.56 -10.14
N SER A 94 36.39 3.78 -11.17
CA SER A 94 36.74 4.32 -12.50
C SER A 94 35.56 5.15 -13.04
N LEU A 95 35.81 6.38 -13.47
CA LEU A 95 34.84 7.34 -14.03
C LEU A 95 33.70 7.67 -13.04
N ALA A 96 33.94 7.57 -11.75
CA ALA A 96 32.98 8.02 -10.75
C ALA A 96 32.97 9.55 -10.67
N LEU A 97 31.79 10.20 -10.83
CA LEU A 97 31.64 11.67 -10.88
C LEU A 97 32.54 12.35 -11.92
N ASP A 98 32.85 11.68 -13.03
CA ASP A 98 33.82 12.13 -14.01
C ASP A 98 33.53 13.56 -14.54
N GLU A 99 32.32 13.80 -15.03
CA GLU A 99 31.91 15.08 -15.63
C GLU A 99 31.44 16.14 -14.61
N ASN A 100 31.59 15.91 -13.30
CA ASN A 100 31.17 16.88 -12.30
C ASN A 100 32.00 18.17 -12.40
N THR A 101 31.34 19.28 -12.61
CA THR A 101 32.04 20.59 -12.68
C THR A 101 31.92 21.41 -11.39
N THR A 102 30.72 21.64 -10.92
CA THR A 102 30.42 22.47 -9.74
C THR A 102 29.56 21.79 -8.68
N GLY A 103 28.99 20.62 -8.97
CA GLY A 103 28.17 19.86 -8.04
C GLY A 103 28.91 19.52 -6.75
N SER A 104 28.22 19.62 -5.61
CA SER A 104 28.81 19.46 -4.28
C SER A 104 28.04 18.44 -3.43
N ASN A 105 28.70 17.91 -2.39
CA ASN A 105 28.09 16.96 -1.44
C ASN A 105 27.58 15.65 -2.08
N ASN A 106 28.20 15.22 -3.18
CA ASN A 106 27.85 13.99 -3.85
C ASN A 106 28.74 12.81 -3.37
N THR A 107 28.15 11.64 -3.27
CA THR A 107 28.85 10.39 -2.97
C THR A 107 28.63 9.42 -4.11
N ALA A 108 29.68 9.04 -4.83
CA ALA A 108 29.67 8.07 -5.91
C ALA A 108 30.66 6.93 -5.61
N VAL A 109 30.16 5.73 -5.43
CA VAL A 109 30.97 4.52 -5.17
C VAL A 109 30.59 3.43 -6.17
N GLY A 110 31.46 3.19 -7.12
CA GLY A 110 31.29 2.21 -8.19
C GLY A 110 31.76 2.73 -9.54
N GLN A 111 32.08 1.82 -10.47
CA GLN A 111 32.41 2.19 -11.83
C GLN A 111 31.21 2.93 -12.48
N ASN A 112 31.44 4.07 -13.07
CA ASN A 112 30.46 4.93 -13.73
C ASN A 112 29.33 5.41 -12.79
N ALA A 113 29.53 5.47 -11.49
CA ALA A 113 28.54 6.06 -10.59
C ALA A 113 28.52 7.60 -10.77
N LEU A 114 27.35 8.20 -11.03
CA LEU A 114 27.19 9.64 -11.28
C LEU A 114 28.08 10.23 -12.38
N THR A 115 28.44 9.47 -13.41
CA THR A 115 29.41 9.89 -14.43
C THR A 115 29.05 11.22 -15.06
N LEU A 116 27.79 11.41 -15.52
CA LEU A 116 27.37 12.61 -16.24
C LEU A 116 26.86 13.74 -15.33
N ASN A 117 27.08 13.65 -14.02
CA ASN A 117 26.69 14.73 -13.10
C ASN A 117 27.52 16.00 -13.41
N THR A 118 26.85 17.08 -13.73
CA THR A 118 27.55 18.35 -13.99
C THR A 118 27.47 19.32 -12.83
N THR A 119 26.25 19.60 -12.37
CA THR A 119 25.99 20.64 -11.37
C THR A 119 25.09 20.20 -10.22
N ALA A 120 24.59 18.95 -10.23
CA ALA A 120 23.68 18.47 -9.20
C ALA A 120 24.39 18.24 -7.86
N ASP A 121 23.65 18.52 -6.77
CA ASP A 121 24.13 18.42 -5.40
C ASP A 121 23.44 17.31 -4.61
N GLY A 122 24.11 16.81 -3.59
CA GLY A 122 23.51 15.96 -2.55
C GLY A 122 23.07 14.57 -3.01
N ASN A 123 23.62 14.04 -4.10
CA ASN A 123 23.32 12.71 -4.58
C ASN A 123 24.20 11.64 -3.91
N THR A 124 23.60 10.50 -3.62
CA THR A 124 24.30 9.29 -3.18
C THR A 124 24.10 8.17 -4.19
N ALA A 125 25.17 7.74 -4.85
CA ALA A 125 25.18 6.65 -5.81
C ALA A 125 26.16 5.56 -5.39
N VAL A 126 25.66 4.39 -5.07
CA VAL A 126 26.48 3.23 -4.69
C VAL A 126 26.15 2.03 -5.57
N GLY A 127 27.06 1.65 -6.41
CA GLY A 127 26.90 0.55 -7.35
C GLY A 127 27.35 0.93 -8.76
N ARG A 128 27.65 -0.07 -9.58
CA ARG A 128 28.04 0.15 -10.98
C ARG A 128 26.91 0.86 -11.74
N ALA A 129 27.22 2.01 -12.36
CA ALA A 129 26.28 2.81 -13.15
C ALA A 129 25.04 3.29 -12.38
N ALA A 130 25.14 3.45 -11.06
CA ALA A 130 24.08 4.10 -10.27
C ALA A 130 24.06 5.61 -10.60
N LEU A 131 22.87 6.17 -10.93
CA LEU A 131 22.70 7.57 -11.35
C LEU A 131 23.61 8.01 -12.49
N GLU A 132 24.02 7.08 -13.37
CA GLU A 132 25.04 7.34 -14.40
C GLU A 132 24.71 8.57 -15.26
N GLN A 133 23.44 8.73 -15.69
CA GLN A 133 23.00 9.80 -16.60
C GLN A 133 22.39 11.02 -15.90
N THR A 134 22.58 11.16 -14.59
CA THR A 134 22.14 12.35 -13.86
C THR A 134 22.95 13.56 -14.29
N THR A 135 22.27 14.64 -14.66
CA THR A 135 22.93 15.91 -15.04
C THR A 135 22.72 17.01 -14.00
N THR A 136 21.48 17.32 -13.68
CA THR A 136 21.09 18.40 -12.74
C THR A 136 20.13 17.96 -11.63
N GLY A 137 19.70 16.68 -11.62
CA GLY A 137 18.81 16.14 -10.59
C GLY A 137 19.51 15.97 -9.24
N SER A 138 19.02 16.63 -8.20
CA SER A 138 19.67 16.69 -6.88
C SER A 138 18.94 15.87 -5.82
N ASN A 139 19.63 15.57 -4.71
CA ASN A 139 19.09 14.89 -3.52
C ASN A 139 18.53 13.49 -3.80
N ASN A 140 19.10 12.76 -4.73
CA ASN A 140 18.71 11.38 -5.01
C ASN A 140 19.63 10.39 -4.27
N THR A 141 19.06 9.28 -3.86
CA THR A 141 19.79 8.14 -3.27
C THR A 141 19.57 6.91 -4.15
N ALA A 142 20.63 6.40 -4.77
CA ALA A 142 20.63 5.20 -5.60
C ALA A 142 21.65 4.18 -5.10
N ILE A 143 21.18 3.04 -4.62
CA ILE A 143 22.02 1.96 -4.11
C ILE A 143 21.70 0.67 -4.86
N GLY A 144 22.58 0.23 -5.69
CA GLY A 144 22.44 -0.96 -6.53
C GLY A 144 22.96 -0.76 -7.94
N ARG A 145 23.25 -1.86 -8.63
CA ARG A 145 23.66 -1.80 -10.03
C ARG A 145 22.55 -1.17 -10.89
N ARG A 146 22.86 -0.08 -11.61
CA ARG A 146 21.93 0.65 -12.48
C ARG A 146 20.69 1.19 -11.76
N ALA A 147 20.74 1.40 -10.46
CA ALA A 147 19.67 2.12 -9.77
C ALA A 147 19.60 3.56 -10.30
N MET A 148 18.42 3.98 -10.74
CA MET A 148 18.17 5.29 -11.40
C MET A 148 19.14 5.60 -12.56
N LEU A 149 19.42 4.63 -13.41
CA LEU A 149 20.42 4.77 -14.49
C LEU A 149 20.24 6.03 -15.31
N VAL A 150 19.03 6.29 -15.81
CA VAL A 150 18.76 7.37 -16.78
C VAL A 150 18.14 8.62 -16.17
N ASN A 151 18.18 8.76 -14.84
CA ASN A 151 17.66 9.95 -14.17
C ASN A 151 18.43 11.19 -14.62
N SER A 152 17.80 12.06 -15.41
CA SER A 152 18.46 13.29 -15.89
C SER A 152 18.27 14.45 -14.92
N THR A 153 17.03 14.79 -14.62
CA THR A 153 16.66 15.95 -13.79
C THR A 153 15.77 15.65 -12.61
N GLY A 154 15.37 14.39 -12.42
CA GLY A 154 14.53 13.97 -11.29
C GLY A 154 15.20 14.25 -9.94
N VAL A 155 14.42 14.71 -8.96
CA VAL A 155 14.92 15.11 -7.64
C VAL A 155 14.27 14.33 -6.50
N ALA A 156 14.99 14.20 -5.39
CA ALA A 156 14.51 13.63 -4.14
C ALA A 156 13.90 12.22 -4.29
N ASN A 157 14.51 11.38 -5.12
CA ASN A 157 14.13 9.97 -5.28
C ASN A 157 15.05 9.06 -4.46
N VAL A 158 14.50 7.96 -3.98
CA VAL A 158 15.23 6.88 -3.31
C VAL A 158 15.06 5.59 -4.11
N ALA A 159 16.16 5.00 -4.57
CA ALA A 159 16.19 3.71 -5.26
C ALA A 159 17.20 2.78 -4.59
N VAL A 160 16.72 1.72 -3.98
CA VAL A 160 17.56 0.70 -3.33
C VAL A 160 17.27 -0.66 -3.94
N GLY A 161 18.20 -1.18 -4.71
CA GLY A 161 18.07 -2.45 -5.43
C GLY A 161 18.59 -2.32 -6.86
N ALA A 162 19.04 -3.43 -7.46
CA ALA A 162 19.44 -3.42 -8.84
C ALA A 162 18.24 -3.09 -9.75
N TYR A 163 18.44 -2.19 -10.70
CA TYR A 163 17.41 -1.70 -11.64
C TYR A 163 16.20 -1.00 -10.99
N ALA A 164 16.26 -0.62 -9.71
CA ALA A 164 15.21 0.20 -9.12
C ALA A 164 15.20 1.59 -9.78
N LEU A 165 14.00 2.05 -10.24
CA LEU A 165 13.82 3.33 -10.96
C LEU A 165 14.77 3.53 -12.16
N ASP A 166 15.21 2.47 -12.84
CA ASP A 166 16.27 2.60 -13.86
C ASP A 166 15.84 3.38 -15.11
N ALA A 167 14.54 3.44 -15.41
CA ALA A 167 13.99 4.25 -16.51
C ALA A 167 13.60 5.69 -16.09
N ASN A 168 13.79 6.10 -14.83
CA ASN A 168 13.40 7.42 -14.37
C ASN A 168 14.16 8.52 -15.10
N THR A 169 13.43 9.46 -15.70
CA THR A 169 14.05 10.62 -16.39
C THR A 169 13.89 11.92 -15.60
N THR A 170 12.66 12.26 -15.26
CA THR A 170 12.33 13.56 -14.64
C THR A 170 11.40 13.45 -13.43
N ALA A 171 11.00 12.23 -13.06
CA ALA A 171 10.10 12.01 -11.92
C ALA A 171 10.75 12.35 -10.58
N ASN A 172 9.94 12.82 -9.65
CA ASN A 172 10.38 13.29 -8.34
C ASN A 172 9.66 12.57 -7.21
N TYR A 173 10.28 12.55 -6.03
CA TYR A 173 9.67 12.10 -4.79
C TYR A 173 9.21 10.64 -4.82
N ASN A 174 9.90 9.77 -5.53
CA ASN A 174 9.63 8.34 -5.55
C ASN A 174 10.53 7.59 -4.54
N THR A 175 9.98 6.58 -3.90
CA THR A 175 10.74 5.62 -3.08
C THR A 175 10.57 4.22 -3.65
N ALA A 176 11.64 3.65 -4.19
CA ALA A 176 11.69 2.32 -4.77
C ALA A 176 12.70 1.45 -4.01
N VAL A 177 12.25 0.39 -3.37
CA VAL A 177 13.10 -0.55 -2.64
C VAL A 177 12.84 -1.98 -3.12
N GLY A 178 13.77 -2.58 -3.81
CA GLY A 178 13.67 -3.92 -4.37
C GLY A 178 14.25 -4.00 -5.78
N TYR A 179 14.56 -5.21 -6.22
CA TYR A 179 14.96 -5.46 -7.60
C TYR A 179 13.84 -5.02 -8.57
N GLY A 180 14.16 -4.16 -9.55
CA GLY A 180 13.21 -3.70 -10.57
C GLY A 180 11.99 -2.92 -10.05
N ALA A 181 11.98 -2.51 -8.78
CA ALA A 181 10.89 -1.69 -8.24
C ALA A 181 10.78 -0.39 -9.04
N MET A 182 9.59 -0.08 -9.56
CA MET A 182 9.32 1.07 -10.45
C MET A 182 10.26 1.14 -11.68
N GLY A 183 10.67 -0.02 -12.22
CA GLY A 183 11.66 -0.07 -13.29
C GLY A 183 11.26 0.67 -14.58
N ALA A 184 9.97 0.78 -14.88
CA ALA A 184 9.48 1.50 -16.07
C ALA A 184 9.06 2.96 -15.82
N THR A 185 9.21 3.49 -14.59
CA THR A 185 8.80 4.86 -14.27
C THR A 185 9.64 5.88 -15.02
N THR A 186 8.99 6.78 -15.74
CA THR A 186 9.64 7.86 -16.49
C THR A 186 9.39 9.24 -15.89
N THR A 187 8.12 9.62 -15.71
CA THR A 187 7.70 10.94 -15.23
C THR A 187 6.73 10.89 -14.05
N GLY A 188 6.24 9.69 -13.68
CA GLY A 188 5.33 9.50 -12.54
C GLY A 188 6.02 9.77 -11.21
N GLY A 189 5.39 10.55 -10.32
CA GLY A 189 6.00 10.97 -9.06
C GLY A 189 5.18 10.65 -7.81
N ASN A 190 5.77 10.87 -6.63
CA ASN A 190 5.15 10.65 -5.32
C ASN A 190 4.67 9.20 -5.12
N ASN A 191 5.38 8.21 -5.65
CA ASN A 191 5.05 6.81 -5.47
C ASN A 191 5.98 6.15 -4.44
N VAL A 192 5.45 5.18 -3.73
CA VAL A 192 6.20 4.27 -2.85
C VAL A 192 6.06 2.85 -3.38
N ALA A 193 7.17 2.19 -3.69
CA ALA A 193 7.22 0.79 -4.11
C ALA A 193 8.27 0.03 -3.30
N ILE A 194 7.82 -0.91 -2.50
CA ILE A 194 8.69 -1.74 -1.65
C ILE A 194 8.44 -3.22 -1.96
N GLY A 195 9.37 -3.86 -2.61
CA GLY A 195 9.30 -5.26 -3.03
C GLY A 195 9.91 -5.48 -4.41
N VAL A 196 10.25 -6.73 -4.72
CA VAL A 196 10.72 -7.12 -6.06
C VAL A 196 9.61 -6.81 -7.07
N GLU A 197 9.95 -6.01 -8.09
CA GLU A 197 9.05 -5.63 -9.19
C GLU A 197 7.74 -4.95 -8.72
N ALA A 198 7.72 -4.32 -7.53
CA ALA A 198 6.59 -3.51 -7.11
C ALA A 198 6.45 -2.28 -8.03
N LEU A 199 5.24 -1.99 -8.51
CA LEU A 199 4.93 -0.93 -9.49
C LEU A 199 5.82 -1.00 -10.75
N MET A 200 6.23 -2.19 -11.18
CA MET A 200 7.22 -2.36 -12.25
C MET A 200 6.84 -1.65 -13.55
N SER A 201 5.58 -1.69 -13.96
CA SER A 201 5.08 -1.12 -15.22
C SER A 201 4.64 0.35 -15.12
N ALA A 202 4.78 0.98 -13.96
CA ALA A 202 4.34 2.35 -13.73
C ALA A 202 5.18 3.33 -14.58
N THR A 203 4.56 3.94 -15.59
CA THR A 203 5.24 4.91 -16.47
C THR A 203 5.02 6.33 -16.01
N THR A 204 3.76 6.76 -15.95
CA THR A 204 3.33 8.10 -15.53
C THR A 204 2.41 8.08 -14.30
N ALA A 205 2.31 6.93 -13.65
CA ALA A 205 1.49 6.73 -12.45
C ALA A 205 1.91 7.66 -11.30
N TYR A 206 0.95 8.11 -10.51
CA TYR A 206 1.18 9.14 -9.48
C TYR A 206 0.52 8.78 -8.14
N GLN A 207 1.19 9.08 -7.02
CA GLN A 207 0.63 8.92 -5.68
C GLN A 207 0.17 7.50 -5.34
N ASN A 208 0.90 6.47 -5.81
CA ASN A 208 0.61 5.09 -5.46
C ASN A 208 1.52 4.60 -4.32
N CYS A 209 0.98 3.73 -3.48
CA CYS A 209 1.72 3.02 -2.45
C CYS A 209 1.61 1.51 -2.70
N ALA A 210 2.72 0.86 -3.04
CA ALA A 210 2.79 -0.59 -3.30
C ALA A 210 3.81 -1.25 -2.38
N VAL A 211 3.36 -2.18 -1.54
CA VAL A 211 4.23 -2.90 -0.61
C VAL A 211 4.02 -4.41 -0.77
N GLY A 212 5.03 -5.10 -1.22
CA GLY A 212 5.04 -6.53 -1.52
C GLY A 212 5.63 -6.83 -2.90
N SER A 213 6.19 -8.02 -3.09
CA SER A 213 6.64 -8.45 -4.41
C SER A 213 5.48 -8.49 -5.39
N LEU A 214 5.67 -7.96 -6.61
CA LEU A 214 4.65 -7.83 -7.65
C LEU A 214 3.41 -7.03 -7.23
N SER A 215 3.51 -6.20 -6.19
CA SER A 215 2.39 -5.35 -5.76
C SER A 215 2.18 -4.22 -6.77
N GLY A 216 0.98 -4.14 -7.36
CA GLY A 216 0.64 -3.14 -8.37
C GLY A 216 1.50 -3.18 -9.63
N ASP A 217 2.12 -4.31 -9.96
CA ASP A 217 3.12 -4.44 -11.03
C ASP A 217 2.59 -4.10 -12.43
N ALA A 218 1.30 -4.28 -12.68
CA ALA A 218 0.64 -3.91 -13.94
C ALA A 218 0.18 -2.44 -14.01
N ILE A 219 0.24 -1.67 -12.93
CA ILE A 219 -0.18 -0.25 -12.95
C ILE A 219 0.71 0.52 -13.92
N THR A 220 0.10 1.14 -14.93
CA THR A 220 0.80 1.97 -15.94
C THR A 220 0.63 3.47 -15.68
N THR A 221 -0.62 3.92 -15.60
CA THR A 221 -1.00 5.33 -15.40
C THR A 221 -1.97 5.53 -14.24
N GLY A 222 -2.39 4.44 -13.56
CA GLY A 222 -3.29 4.50 -12.40
C GLY A 222 -2.73 5.38 -11.26
N ILE A 223 -3.62 6.10 -10.58
CA ILE A 223 -3.23 7.06 -9.53
C ILE A 223 -3.92 6.75 -8.19
N ASN A 224 -3.30 7.20 -7.08
CA ASN A 224 -3.89 7.10 -5.75
C ASN A 224 -4.25 5.66 -5.32
N ASN A 225 -3.53 4.65 -5.77
CA ASN A 225 -3.76 3.27 -5.35
C ASN A 225 -2.88 2.91 -4.15
N THR A 226 -3.44 2.15 -3.23
CA THR A 226 -2.72 1.50 -2.13
C THR A 226 -2.82 -0.01 -2.33
N THR A 227 -1.70 -0.67 -2.61
CA THR A 227 -1.61 -2.11 -2.86
C THR A 227 -0.62 -2.74 -1.86
N ILE A 228 -1.09 -3.59 -0.96
CA ILE A 228 -0.26 -4.20 0.09
C ILE A 228 -0.42 -5.71 0.08
N GLY A 229 0.64 -6.43 -0.21
CA GLY A 229 0.69 -7.89 -0.26
C GLY A 229 1.32 -8.41 -1.56
N PHE A 230 1.71 -9.68 -1.58
CA PHE A 230 2.21 -10.35 -2.78
C PHE A 230 1.18 -10.26 -3.91
N ALA A 231 1.54 -9.70 -5.06
CA ALA A 231 0.69 -9.50 -6.25
C ALA A 231 -0.67 -8.81 -5.94
N ALA A 232 -0.74 -7.98 -4.89
CA ALA A 232 -1.94 -7.18 -4.62
C ALA A 232 -2.10 -6.13 -5.73
N GLY A 233 -3.28 -6.05 -6.34
CA GLY A 233 -3.52 -5.13 -7.46
C GLY A 233 -2.76 -5.45 -8.75
N GLY A 234 -2.24 -6.69 -8.90
CA GLY A 234 -1.43 -7.09 -10.05
C GLY A 234 -2.13 -7.01 -11.42
N GLY A 235 -3.44 -6.87 -11.48
CA GLY A 235 -4.19 -6.64 -12.71
C GLY A 235 -4.54 -5.18 -12.98
N VAL A 236 -4.40 -4.29 -12.00
CA VAL A 236 -4.76 -2.86 -12.15
C VAL A 236 -3.83 -2.18 -13.14
N THR A 237 -4.38 -1.56 -14.16
CA THR A 237 -3.60 -0.84 -15.20
C THR A 237 -3.75 0.67 -15.10
N THR A 238 -4.98 1.17 -15.29
CA THR A 238 -5.31 2.60 -15.29
C THR A 238 -6.29 3.00 -14.19
N GLY A 239 -6.84 2.01 -13.45
CA GLY A 239 -7.73 2.25 -12.33
C GLY A 239 -7.07 3.07 -11.21
N GLY A 240 -7.84 3.92 -10.55
CA GLY A 240 -7.32 4.81 -9.50
C GLY A 240 -8.15 4.81 -8.22
N GLY A 241 -7.54 5.27 -7.13
CA GLY A 241 -8.20 5.38 -5.82
C GLY A 241 -8.57 4.04 -5.18
N ASN A 242 -7.87 2.95 -5.50
CA ASN A 242 -8.15 1.64 -4.93
C ASN A 242 -7.29 1.37 -3.69
N THR A 243 -7.88 0.73 -2.67
CA THR A 243 -7.20 0.18 -1.50
C THR A 243 -7.29 -1.34 -1.54
N LEU A 244 -6.17 -2.01 -1.82
CA LEU A 244 -6.07 -3.44 -2.11
C LEU A 244 -5.08 -4.09 -1.14
N VAL A 245 -5.57 -4.78 -0.12
CA VAL A 245 -4.74 -5.34 0.95
C VAL A 245 -4.92 -6.85 1.05
N GLY A 246 -3.84 -7.60 0.87
CA GLY A 246 -3.78 -9.05 0.97
C GLY A 246 -3.13 -9.71 -0.24
N LYS A 247 -2.69 -10.96 -0.07
CA LYS A 247 -2.08 -11.74 -1.16
C LYS A 247 -3.08 -11.87 -2.32
N SER A 248 -2.66 -11.44 -3.50
CA SER A 248 -3.46 -11.50 -4.73
C SER A 248 -4.83 -10.79 -4.61
N ALA A 249 -4.94 -9.79 -3.75
CA ALA A 249 -6.14 -8.95 -3.70
C ALA A 249 -6.29 -8.22 -5.04
N ALA A 250 -7.45 -8.35 -5.67
CA ALA A 250 -7.81 -7.65 -6.93
C ALA A 250 -6.88 -7.93 -8.13
N VAL A 251 -6.38 -9.15 -8.31
CA VAL A 251 -5.50 -9.51 -9.45
C VAL A 251 -6.16 -9.38 -10.83
N ASN A 252 -7.46 -9.37 -10.92
CA ASN A 252 -8.20 -9.26 -12.18
C ASN A 252 -8.85 -7.88 -12.41
N LEU A 253 -8.71 -6.98 -11.45
CA LEU A 253 -9.22 -5.61 -11.57
C LEU A 253 -8.31 -4.83 -12.53
N THR A 254 -8.84 -4.25 -13.60
CA THR A 254 -8.03 -3.57 -14.63
C THR A 254 -8.16 -2.05 -14.59
N THR A 255 -9.33 -1.54 -14.95
CA THR A 255 -9.60 -0.08 -15.08
C THR A 255 -10.51 0.48 -13.97
N ALA A 256 -10.94 -0.38 -13.07
CA ALA A 256 -11.86 -0.03 -11.99
C ALA A 256 -11.22 0.91 -10.95
N SER A 257 -12.04 1.75 -10.35
CA SER A 257 -11.58 2.79 -9.43
C SER A 257 -12.39 2.83 -8.13
N SER A 258 -11.78 3.40 -7.09
CA SER A 258 -12.44 3.65 -5.80
C SER A 258 -12.92 2.38 -5.09
N ASN A 259 -12.18 1.28 -5.20
CA ASN A 259 -12.51 0.03 -4.51
C ASN A 259 -11.70 -0.12 -3.22
N THR A 260 -12.33 -0.69 -2.20
CA THR A 260 -11.68 -1.14 -0.97
C THR A 260 -11.78 -2.66 -0.90
N ILE A 261 -10.65 -3.35 -1.04
CA ILE A 261 -10.58 -4.82 -1.07
C ILE A 261 -9.55 -5.28 -0.04
N ILE A 262 -10.03 -5.98 0.97
CA ILE A 262 -9.20 -6.47 2.08
C ILE A 262 -9.38 -7.97 2.21
N GLY A 263 -8.30 -8.72 2.03
CA GLY A 263 -8.28 -10.17 2.14
C GLY A 263 -7.56 -10.84 0.98
N ALA A 264 -7.30 -12.13 1.09
CA ALA A 264 -6.57 -12.88 0.07
C ALA A 264 -7.49 -13.37 -1.05
N ALA A 265 -7.00 -13.37 -2.29
CA ALA A 265 -7.74 -13.82 -3.48
C ALA A 265 -9.12 -13.15 -3.65
N GLY A 266 -9.20 -11.85 -3.36
CA GLY A 266 -10.46 -11.14 -3.11
C GLY A 266 -11.35 -10.84 -4.32
N ILE A 267 -10.90 -11.01 -5.58
CA ILE A 267 -11.74 -10.77 -6.75
C ILE A 267 -11.55 -11.84 -7.82
N ALA A 268 -12.66 -12.39 -8.30
CA ALA A 268 -12.70 -13.37 -9.39
C ALA A 268 -12.48 -12.78 -10.78
N ALA A 269 -12.27 -13.66 -11.74
CA ALA A 269 -12.01 -13.37 -13.15
C ALA A 269 -13.07 -12.49 -13.84
N ASN A 270 -14.26 -12.33 -13.28
CA ASN A 270 -15.38 -11.62 -13.90
C ASN A 270 -15.56 -10.18 -13.42
N HIS A 271 -14.75 -9.69 -12.46
CA HIS A 271 -14.87 -8.33 -11.91
C HIS A 271 -13.67 -7.50 -12.33
N THR A 272 -13.66 -7.06 -13.57
CA THR A 272 -12.52 -6.34 -14.16
C THR A 272 -12.70 -4.82 -14.14
N THR A 273 -13.93 -4.32 -14.15
CA THR A 273 -14.25 -2.90 -14.31
C THR A 273 -15.18 -2.30 -13.24
N GLY A 274 -15.59 -3.11 -12.23
CA GLY A 274 -16.48 -2.63 -11.16
C GLY A 274 -15.80 -1.61 -10.26
N SER A 275 -16.47 -0.52 -9.96
CA SER A 275 -15.96 0.59 -9.16
C SER A 275 -16.81 0.83 -7.92
N ARG A 276 -16.23 1.51 -6.92
CA ARG A 276 -16.88 1.87 -5.65
C ARG A 276 -17.39 0.65 -4.85
N CYS A 277 -16.62 -0.44 -4.91
CA CYS A 277 -16.95 -1.67 -4.17
C CYS A 277 -16.15 -1.75 -2.87
N THR A 278 -16.78 -2.27 -1.82
CA THR A 278 -16.11 -2.64 -0.57
C THR A 278 -16.22 -4.15 -0.38
N LEU A 279 -15.09 -4.85 -0.45
CA LEU A 279 -15.00 -6.30 -0.39
C LEU A 279 -14.04 -6.69 0.72
N ILE A 280 -14.53 -7.39 1.74
CA ILE A 280 -13.71 -7.81 2.88
C ILE A 280 -13.86 -9.32 3.09
N GLY A 281 -12.74 -10.04 3.10
CA GLY A 281 -12.71 -11.47 3.38
C GLY A 281 -11.86 -12.30 2.41
N TYR A 282 -11.90 -13.61 2.54
CA TYR A 282 -11.14 -14.53 1.69
C TYR A 282 -11.96 -14.92 0.44
N ASN A 283 -11.37 -14.76 -0.75
CA ASN A 283 -11.98 -15.18 -2.02
C ASN A 283 -13.42 -14.66 -2.23
N VAL A 284 -13.66 -13.41 -1.83
CA VAL A 284 -14.94 -12.74 -2.06
C VAL A 284 -15.07 -12.43 -3.55
N GLN A 285 -16.11 -12.94 -4.20
CA GLN A 285 -16.32 -12.80 -5.64
C GLN A 285 -17.60 -12.03 -5.92
N PRO A 286 -17.53 -10.71 -6.13
CA PRO A 286 -18.70 -9.92 -6.46
C PRO A 286 -19.19 -10.24 -7.88
N PRO A 287 -20.47 -10.04 -8.17
CA PRO A 287 -20.94 -9.95 -9.54
C PRO A 287 -20.32 -8.75 -10.25
N ASN A 288 -20.35 -8.73 -11.58
CA ASN A 288 -19.98 -7.53 -12.33
C ASN A 288 -20.92 -6.37 -11.97
N GLY A 289 -20.36 -5.24 -11.56
CA GLY A 289 -21.15 -4.07 -11.20
C GLY A 289 -20.37 -3.09 -10.33
N ALA A 290 -20.99 -1.98 -10.03
CA ALA A 290 -20.47 -0.95 -9.14
C ALA A 290 -21.31 -0.86 -7.84
N ASP A 291 -20.77 -0.13 -6.83
CA ASP A 291 -21.49 0.16 -5.58
C ASP A 291 -21.90 -1.11 -4.80
N ILE A 292 -20.94 -2.05 -4.67
CA ILE A 292 -21.16 -3.34 -4.01
C ILE A 292 -20.47 -3.35 -2.64
N LEU A 293 -21.21 -3.71 -1.61
CA LEU A 293 -20.66 -4.03 -0.28
C LEU A 293 -20.74 -5.55 -0.07
N MET A 294 -19.60 -6.23 0.11
CA MET A 294 -19.55 -7.65 0.47
C MET A 294 -18.55 -7.87 1.61
N ILE A 295 -19.02 -8.49 2.68
CA ILE A 295 -18.19 -8.90 3.83
C ILE A 295 -18.45 -10.39 4.07
N GLY A 296 -17.41 -11.21 4.00
CA GLY A 296 -17.57 -12.65 4.20
C GLY A 296 -16.42 -13.47 3.64
N SER A 297 -16.61 -14.77 3.52
CA SER A 297 -15.63 -15.70 2.96
C SER A 297 -16.28 -16.72 2.02
N GLY A 298 -15.54 -17.19 1.04
CA GLY A 298 -15.93 -18.29 0.15
C GLY A 298 -16.11 -17.87 -1.31
N ASN A 299 -16.09 -18.89 -2.18
CA ASN A 299 -16.22 -18.75 -3.63
C ASN A 299 -17.69 -18.52 -4.00
N LYS A 300 -18.04 -17.29 -4.38
CA LYS A 300 -19.41 -16.93 -4.79
C LYS A 300 -19.40 -16.27 -6.14
N SER A 301 -19.63 -17.09 -7.17
CA SER A 301 -19.87 -16.61 -8.53
C SER A 301 -21.35 -16.24 -8.68
N HIS A 302 -21.63 -14.97 -8.97
CA HIS A 302 -22.93 -14.53 -9.45
C HIS A 302 -22.83 -14.20 -10.93
N THR A 303 -23.71 -14.78 -11.74
CA THR A 303 -23.76 -14.58 -13.20
C THR A 303 -24.72 -13.47 -13.60
N GLY A 304 -24.82 -12.38 -12.82
CA GLY A 304 -25.67 -11.23 -13.10
C GLY A 304 -24.94 -9.91 -12.88
N SER A 305 -25.37 -8.85 -13.56
CA SER A 305 -24.89 -7.48 -13.29
C SER A 305 -25.75 -6.87 -12.18
N PHE A 306 -25.11 -6.47 -11.08
CA PHE A 306 -25.76 -5.83 -9.95
C PHE A 306 -25.09 -4.49 -9.64
N THR A 307 -25.89 -3.50 -9.30
CA THR A 307 -25.46 -2.21 -8.76
C THR A 307 -26.21 -1.94 -7.46
N ASN A 308 -25.57 -1.27 -6.51
CA ASN A 308 -26.16 -0.89 -5.21
C ASN A 308 -26.60 -2.08 -4.34
N HIS A 309 -25.73 -3.08 -4.13
CA HIS A 309 -26.03 -4.27 -3.33
C HIS A 309 -25.13 -4.40 -2.11
N GLY A 310 -25.72 -4.78 -0.98
CA GLY A 310 -25.02 -5.16 0.24
C GLY A 310 -25.19 -6.65 0.55
N PHE A 311 -24.10 -7.33 0.92
CA PHE A 311 -24.10 -8.71 1.39
C PHE A 311 -23.19 -8.85 2.61
N MET A 312 -23.70 -9.46 3.68
CA MET A 312 -22.91 -9.83 4.86
C MET A 312 -23.21 -11.27 5.27
N GLY A 313 -22.20 -12.12 5.37
CA GLY A 313 -22.37 -13.49 5.83
C GLY A 313 -21.32 -14.49 5.29
N PRO A 314 -21.25 -15.69 5.88
CA PRO A 314 -20.36 -16.75 5.44
C PRO A 314 -20.77 -17.29 4.06
N GLY A 315 -19.78 -17.57 3.23
CA GLY A 315 -19.94 -18.35 2.03
C GLY A 315 -19.88 -19.84 2.29
N ASN A 316 -20.68 -20.65 1.61
CA ASN A 316 -20.44 -22.10 1.60
C ASN A 316 -19.80 -22.53 0.27
N SER A 317 -19.09 -23.66 0.31
CA SER A 317 -18.37 -24.25 -0.83
C SER A 317 -19.30 -24.71 -1.99
N SER A 318 -20.60 -24.68 -1.80
CA SER A 318 -21.61 -25.15 -2.76
C SER A 318 -22.34 -24.01 -3.48
N GLY A 319 -21.85 -22.77 -3.42
CA GLY A 319 -22.40 -21.60 -4.15
C GLY A 319 -23.70 -21.02 -3.58
N GLY A 320 -24.14 -21.46 -2.38
CA GLY A 320 -25.32 -20.91 -1.70
C GLY A 320 -24.99 -19.65 -0.88
N TYR A 321 -25.92 -18.71 -0.81
CA TYR A 321 -25.86 -17.54 0.07
C TYR A 321 -26.52 -17.85 1.42
N GLY A 322 -25.72 -17.97 2.47
CA GLY A 322 -26.23 -17.92 3.85
C GLY A 322 -25.85 -16.58 4.43
N GLY A 323 -26.71 -15.56 4.33
CA GLY A 323 -26.40 -14.24 4.86
C GLY A 323 -27.49 -13.20 4.54
N MET A 324 -27.37 -12.03 5.13
CA MET A 324 -28.29 -10.92 4.87
C MET A 324 -27.94 -10.28 3.52
N TYR A 325 -28.98 -10.00 2.74
CA TYR A 325 -28.88 -9.34 1.45
C TYR A 325 -29.77 -8.10 1.42
N GLN A 326 -29.22 -7.00 0.95
CA GLN A 326 -29.98 -5.79 0.68
C GLN A 326 -29.87 -5.42 -0.81
N GLY A 327 -30.99 -5.29 -1.46
CA GLY A 327 -31.10 -4.84 -2.85
C GLY A 327 -31.85 -3.52 -2.99
N ASN A 328 -31.48 -2.74 -3.97
CA ASN A 328 -32.09 -1.51 -4.50
C ASN A 328 -32.99 -0.69 -3.54
N ASN A 329 -32.45 0.37 -2.98
CA ASN A 329 -33.17 1.42 -2.21
C ASN A 329 -34.06 0.95 -1.05
N SER A 330 -33.86 -0.28 -0.55
CA SER A 330 -34.52 -0.77 0.66
C SER A 330 -33.70 -0.45 1.90
N SER A 331 -34.34 0.02 2.95
CA SER A 331 -33.72 0.12 4.28
C SER A 331 -33.71 -1.21 5.04
N SER A 332 -34.28 -2.26 4.49
CA SER A 332 -34.41 -3.58 5.10
C SER A 332 -33.49 -4.61 4.46
N TRP A 333 -32.92 -5.50 5.25
CA TRP A 333 -32.19 -6.67 4.77
C TRP A 333 -33.18 -7.74 4.30
N SER A 334 -32.91 -8.37 3.15
CA SER A 334 -33.79 -9.40 2.56
C SER A 334 -33.12 -10.77 2.66
N THR A 335 -33.94 -11.78 2.93
CA THR A 335 -33.54 -13.19 2.85
C THR A 335 -34.16 -13.83 1.62
N THR A 336 -33.47 -14.84 1.04
CA THR A 336 -33.99 -15.56 -0.12
C THR A 336 -35.20 -16.41 0.28
N SER A 337 -36.35 -16.24 -0.40
CA SER A 337 -37.61 -16.91 -0.11
C SER A 337 -38.27 -17.55 -1.32
N ASP A 338 -37.50 -17.94 -2.34
CA ASP A 338 -38.03 -18.57 -3.56
C ASP A 338 -38.46 -20.02 -3.30
N ARG A 339 -39.68 -20.37 -3.74
CA ARG A 339 -40.21 -21.72 -3.57
C ARG A 339 -39.36 -22.79 -4.23
N ARG A 340 -38.65 -22.46 -5.31
CA ARG A 340 -37.79 -23.43 -6.05
C ARG A 340 -36.59 -23.93 -5.25
N ILE A 341 -36.16 -23.18 -4.21
CA ILE A 341 -35.05 -23.53 -3.35
C ILE A 341 -35.48 -24.00 -1.95
N LYS A 342 -36.79 -23.96 -1.66
CA LYS A 342 -37.38 -24.48 -0.44
C LYS A 342 -37.99 -25.86 -0.67
N LYS A 343 -37.92 -26.75 0.32
CA LYS A 343 -38.53 -28.07 0.31
C LYS A 343 -39.34 -28.30 1.57
N ASN A 344 -40.24 -29.28 1.57
CA ASN A 344 -41.05 -29.66 2.72
C ASN A 344 -41.84 -28.47 3.27
N ILE A 345 -42.45 -27.67 2.39
CA ILE A 345 -43.23 -26.48 2.75
C ILE A 345 -44.56 -26.95 3.35
N VAL A 346 -44.76 -26.67 4.63
CA VAL A 346 -45.97 -26.92 5.42
C VAL A 346 -46.42 -25.64 6.08
N ASP A 347 -47.68 -25.51 6.40
CA ASP A 347 -48.21 -24.38 7.14
C ASP A 347 -47.72 -24.45 8.60
N ASN A 348 -47.34 -23.30 9.12
CA ASN A 348 -46.95 -23.16 10.53
C ASN A 348 -48.23 -22.95 11.37
N THR A 349 -48.32 -23.64 12.49
CA THR A 349 -49.51 -23.61 13.38
C THR A 349 -49.35 -22.72 14.61
N VAL A 350 -48.19 -22.10 14.81
CA VAL A 350 -48.00 -21.15 15.90
C VAL A 350 -48.71 -19.85 15.56
N GLY A 351 -49.65 -19.43 16.35
CA GLY A 351 -50.53 -18.30 16.07
C GLY A 351 -51.04 -17.58 17.31
N LEU A 352 -52.32 -17.28 17.34
CA LEU A 352 -52.96 -16.43 18.37
C LEU A 352 -52.80 -16.99 19.77
N ALA A 353 -52.92 -18.31 19.96
CA ALA A 353 -52.88 -18.95 21.27
C ALA A 353 -51.51 -18.79 21.97
N GLU A 354 -50.39 -18.90 21.24
CA GLU A 354 -49.04 -18.73 21.75
C GLU A 354 -48.71 -17.24 21.92
N ILE A 355 -49.06 -16.42 20.97
CA ILE A 355 -48.76 -14.97 21.01
C ILE A 355 -49.44 -14.29 22.18
N LEU A 356 -50.68 -14.67 22.53
CA LEU A 356 -51.39 -14.11 23.67
C LEU A 356 -50.75 -14.42 25.05
N GLN A 357 -49.88 -15.44 25.12
CA GLN A 357 -49.15 -15.80 26.33
C GLN A 357 -47.86 -14.99 26.50
N LEU A 358 -47.35 -14.35 25.43
CA LEU A 358 -46.14 -13.56 25.50
C LEU A 358 -46.34 -12.27 26.28
N ARG A 359 -45.40 -11.95 27.15
CA ARG A 359 -45.39 -10.74 27.93
C ARG A 359 -44.37 -9.75 27.42
N VAL A 360 -44.81 -8.62 26.94
CA VAL A 360 -43.94 -7.49 26.63
C VAL A 360 -43.59 -6.77 27.92
N ARG A 361 -42.31 -6.60 28.18
CA ARG A 361 -41.76 -6.00 29.38
C ARG A 361 -41.05 -4.68 29.10
N ASN A 362 -41.09 -3.75 30.04
CA ASN A 362 -40.12 -2.67 30.15
C ASN A 362 -39.01 -3.13 31.09
N PHE A 363 -37.74 -2.97 30.70
CA PHE A 363 -36.59 -3.37 31.49
C PHE A 363 -35.40 -2.44 31.23
N GLU A 364 -34.39 -2.50 32.10
CA GLU A 364 -33.09 -1.88 31.89
C GLU A 364 -32.04 -2.97 31.92
N TYR A 365 -30.98 -2.80 31.12
CA TYR A 365 -29.81 -3.71 31.20
C TYR A 365 -29.02 -3.40 32.45
N ARG A 366 -28.55 -4.45 33.15
CA ARG A 366 -27.62 -4.33 34.27
C ARG A 366 -26.28 -3.84 33.80
N LEU A 367 -25.63 -3.01 34.60
CA LEU A 367 -24.22 -2.70 34.42
C LEU A 367 -23.40 -3.95 34.67
N GLN A 368 -22.20 -3.99 34.10
CA GLN A 368 -21.32 -5.19 34.21
C GLN A 368 -21.02 -5.54 35.68
N GLU A 369 -20.82 -4.53 36.54
CA GLU A 369 -20.58 -4.67 37.97
C GLU A 369 -21.79 -5.12 38.77
N GLU A 370 -22.98 -5.08 38.22
CA GLU A 370 -24.23 -5.55 38.86
C GLU A 370 -24.51 -7.04 38.55
N ILE A 371 -23.67 -7.68 37.73
CA ILE A 371 -23.81 -9.09 37.36
C ILE A 371 -22.83 -9.91 38.19
N GLU A 372 -23.39 -10.72 39.13
CA GLU A 372 -22.60 -11.50 40.09
C GLU A 372 -21.77 -12.61 39.48
N ASP A 373 -22.22 -13.20 38.36
CA ASP A 373 -21.53 -14.27 37.67
C ASP A 373 -20.52 -13.66 36.63
N GLU A 374 -19.23 -13.86 36.88
CA GLU A 374 -18.17 -13.29 36.05
C GLU A 374 -18.25 -13.76 34.58
N LEU A 375 -18.68 -14.99 34.33
CA LEU A 375 -18.82 -15.51 32.97
C LEU A 375 -20.03 -14.87 32.27
N ILE A 376 -21.14 -14.66 32.96
CA ILE A 376 -22.32 -13.97 32.45
C ILE A 376 -22.00 -12.49 32.23
N ALA A 377 -21.20 -11.87 33.09
CA ALA A 377 -20.78 -10.47 32.98
C ALA A 377 -19.98 -10.18 31.68
N THR A 378 -19.37 -11.20 31.05
CA THR A 378 -18.73 -11.04 29.72
C THR A 378 -19.73 -10.77 28.58
N ARG A 379 -21.02 -10.97 28.82
CA ARG A 379 -22.13 -10.80 27.87
C ARG A 379 -23.01 -9.60 28.19
N PHE A 380 -22.55 -8.65 29.03
CA PHE A 380 -23.30 -7.43 29.33
C PHE A 380 -23.63 -6.64 28.06
N VAL A 381 -24.72 -5.90 28.10
CA VAL A 381 -25.13 -5.03 26.98
C VAL A 381 -25.02 -3.59 27.44
N GLU A 382 -24.16 -2.83 26.77
CA GLU A 382 -23.96 -1.40 27.05
C GLU A 382 -25.11 -0.58 26.45
N SER A 383 -26.25 -0.54 27.17
CA SER A 383 -27.41 0.26 26.78
C SER A 383 -28.04 0.89 28.02
N THR A 384 -28.33 2.18 27.94
CA THR A 384 -28.91 2.93 29.05
C THR A 384 -30.38 3.24 28.81
N GLY A 385 -31.14 3.40 29.90
CA GLY A 385 -32.56 3.74 29.89
C GLY A 385 -33.49 2.55 29.63
N THR A 386 -34.76 2.79 29.73
CA THR A 386 -35.80 1.76 29.64
C THR A 386 -35.90 1.19 28.24
N GLN A 387 -35.77 -0.12 28.13
CA GLN A 387 -35.95 -0.90 26.92
C GLN A 387 -37.33 -1.56 26.92
N VAL A 388 -37.86 -1.90 25.75
CA VAL A 388 -39.10 -2.63 25.56
C VAL A 388 -38.78 -3.95 24.84
N GLY A 389 -39.18 -5.06 25.41
CA GLY A 389 -38.94 -6.36 24.84
C GLY A 389 -39.52 -7.50 25.63
N VAL A 390 -39.03 -8.68 25.39
CA VAL A 390 -39.45 -9.92 26.06
C VAL A 390 -38.26 -10.50 26.84
N ILE A 391 -38.54 -11.34 27.83
CA ILE A 391 -37.50 -12.03 28.60
C ILE A 391 -37.38 -13.46 28.09
N ALA A 392 -36.18 -13.88 27.70
CA ALA A 392 -35.94 -15.17 27.09
C ALA A 392 -36.46 -16.36 27.91
N GLN A 393 -36.23 -16.34 29.21
CA GLN A 393 -36.73 -17.38 30.13
C GLN A 393 -38.26 -17.46 30.18
N GLU A 394 -38.98 -16.31 30.00
CA GLU A 394 -40.46 -16.31 29.98
C GLU A 394 -41.03 -16.85 28.65
N ILE A 395 -40.25 -16.78 27.57
CA ILE A 395 -40.67 -17.25 26.23
C ILE A 395 -40.28 -18.72 26.01
N GLN A 396 -39.22 -19.20 26.62
CA GLN A 396 -38.69 -20.52 26.37
C GLN A 396 -39.72 -21.64 26.56
N ASP A 397 -40.63 -21.50 27.51
CA ASP A 397 -41.68 -22.46 27.77
C ASP A 397 -42.86 -22.40 26.75
N ILE A 398 -42.97 -21.29 26.02
CA ILE A 398 -44.09 -21.02 25.09
C ILE A 398 -43.61 -21.26 23.64
N LEU A 399 -42.44 -20.71 23.28
CA LEU A 399 -41.84 -20.73 21.94
C LEU A 399 -40.33 -21.04 22.04
N PRO A 400 -39.95 -22.28 22.40
CA PRO A 400 -38.53 -22.65 22.59
C PRO A 400 -37.66 -22.44 21.34
N GLU A 401 -38.26 -22.50 20.15
CA GLU A 401 -37.55 -22.38 18.85
C GLU A 401 -37.11 -20.93 18.53
N VAL A 402 -37.56 -19.94 19.32
CA VAL A 402 -37.08 -18.54 19.17
C VAL A 402 -36.08 -18.15 20.25
N VAL A 403 -35.70 -19.08 21.14
CA VAL A 403 -34.71 -18.85 22.19
C VAL A 403 -33.44 -19.61 21.90
N ASP A 404 -32.34 -18.87 21.78
CA ASP A 404 -30.99 -19.42 21.66
C ASP A 404 -30.28 -19.32 23.02
N THR A 405 -29.60 -20.40 23.44
CA THR A 405 -28.78 -20.44 24.65
C THR A 405 -27.30 -20.57 24.30
N HIS A 406 -26.50 -19.66 24.80
CA HIS A 406 -25.06 -19.72 24.59
C HIS A 406 -24.44 -20.85 25.40
N GLU A 407 -23.76 -21.79 24.74
CA GLU A 407 -23.27 -23.06 25.34
C GLU A 407 -22.36 -22.85 26.56
N GLU A 408 -21.44 -21.87 26.51
CA GLU A 408 -20.46 -21.68 27.58
C GLU A 408 -21.00 -20.89 28.79
N THR A 409 -21.85 -19.86 28.51
CA THR A 409 -22.30 -18.95 29.56
C THR A 409 -23.73 -19.22 30.07
N GLY A 410 -24.49 -20.03 29.34
CA GLY A 410 -25.91 -20.24 29.60
C GLY A 410 -26.80 -19.00 29.38
N VAL A 411 -26.23 -17.89 28.88
CA VAL A 411 -26.99 -16.67 28.57
C VAL A 411 -27.93 -16.92 27.42
N MET A 412 -29.19 -16.60 27.60
CA MET A 412 -30.25 -16.77 26.63
C MET A 412 -30.48 -15.48 25.82
N SER A 413 -30.72 -15.66 24.52
CA SER A 413 -31.14 -14.59 23.60
C SER A 413 -32.43 -14.96 22.87
N VAL A 414 -33.14 -13.97 22.37
CA VAL A 414 -34.37 -14.18 21.59
C VAL A 414 -34.11 -13.80 20.15
N ASN A 415 -34.40 -14.72 19.23
CA ASN A 415 -34.38 -14.47 17.79
C ASN A 415 -35.77 -13.94 17.35
N PRO A 416 -35.90 -12.66 16.99
CA PRO A 416 -37.20 -12.05 16.66
C PRO A 416 -37.70 -12.41 15.26
N ASP A 417 -36.92 -13.05 14.40
CA ASP A 417 -37.26 -13.25 12.99
C ASP A 417 -38.56 -14.05 12.80
N ASN A 418 -38.73 -15.12 13.59
CA ASN A 418 -39.92 -15.95 13.51
C ASN A 418 -41.14 -15.30 14.17
N LEU A 419 -40.94 -14.46 15.20
CA LEU A 419 -42.05 -13.76 15.89
C LEU A 419 -42.89 -12.90 14.94
N THR A 420 -42.30 -12.30 13.93
CA THR A 420 -43.04 -11.52 12.93
C THR A 420 -44.01 -12.41 12.16
N TRP A 421 -43.62 -13.61 11.78
CA TRP A 421 -44.50 -14.55 11.07
C TRP A 421 -45.56 -15.16 11.96
N TYR A 422 -45.27 -15.41 13.23
CA TYR A 422 -46.26 -15.85 14.22
C TYR A 422 -47.29 -14.77 14.51
N LEU A 423 -46.90 -13.47 14.50
CA LEU A 423 -47.84 -12.36 14.57
C LEU A 423 -48.77 -12.30 13.35
N VAL A 424 -48.27 -12.60 12.16
CA VAL A 424 -49.09 -12.70 10.94
C VAL A 424 -50.16 -13.80 11.10
N ASN A 425 -49.76 -15.00 11.56
CA ASN A 425 -50.71 -16.08 11.87
C ASN A 425 -51.72 -15.65 12.94
N ALA A 426 -51.26 -15.06 14.06
CA ALA A 426 -52.15 -14.63 15.12
C ALA A 426 -53.17 -13.58 14.65
N VAL A 427 -52.81 -12.67 13.75
CA VAL A 427 -53.76 -11.72 13.13
C VAL A 427 -54.75 -12.44 12.24
N GLN A 428 -54.33 -13.47 11.50
CA GLN A 428 -55.24 -14.27 10.68
C GLN A 428 -56.23 -15.08 11.52
N ASP A 429 -55.77 -15.71 12.60
CA ASP A 429 -56.62 -16.42 13.55
C ASP A 429 -57.67 -15.47 14.17
N LEU A 430 -57.23 -14.30 14.67
CA LEU A 430 -58.11 -13.28 15.22
C LEU A 430 -59.15 -12.78 14.20
N ALA A 431 -58.75 -12.62 12.96
CA ALA A 431 -59.66 -12.25 11.87
C ALA A 431 -60.73 -13.34 11.61
N ALA A 432 -60.31 -14.61 11.66
CA ALA A 432 -61.21 -15.74 11.51
C ALA A 432 -62.21 -15.85 12.71
N GLU A 433 -61.71 -15.69 13.94
CA GLU A 433 -62.58 -15.67 15.14
C GLU A 433 -63.59 -14.52 15.08
N ASN A 434 -63.16 -13.32 14.69
CA ASN A 434 -64.06 -12.17 14.54
C ASN A 434 -65.11 -12.41 13.45
N ALA A 435 -64.77 -13.03 12.34
CA ALA A 435 -65.75 -13.38 11.28
C ALA A 435 -66.76 -14.42 11.77
N ALA A 436 -66.28 -15.43 12.51
CA ALA A 436 -67.18 -16.44 13.10
C ALA A 436 -68.10 -15.82 14.16
N LEU A 437 -67.61 -14.91 15.00
CA LEU A 437 -68.41 -14.20 15.98
C LEU A 437 -69.49 -13.34 15.30
N LYS A 438 -69.10 -12.59 14.25
CA LYS A 438 -70.03 -11.79 13.47
C LYS A 438 -71.13 -12.66 12.84
N ALA A 439 -70.78 -13.76 12.23
CA ALA A 439 -71.76 -14.69 11.67
C ALA A 439 -72.73 -15.27 12.73
N ARG A 440 -72.25 -15.51 13.94
CA ARG A 440 -73.08 -15.94 15.07
C ARG A 440 -74.00 -14.84 15.56
N LEU A 441 -73.57 -13.58 15.59
CA LEU A 441 -74.41 -12.44 15.92
C LEU A 441 -75.50 -12.21 14.89
N ASP A 442 -75.13 -12.20 13.62
CA ASP A 442 -76.05 -12.08 12.47
C ASP A 442 -77.11 -13.19 12.51
N ALA A 443 -76.76 -14.43 12.81
CA ALA A 443 -77.67 -15.54 12.95
C ALA A 443 -78.59 -15.44 14.20
N ALA A 444 -78.16 -14.73 15.21
CA ALA A 444 -78.97 -14.48 16.43
C ALA A 444 -79.90 -13.24 16.30
N GLY A 445 -79.79 -12.50 15.15
CA GLY A 445 -80.59 -11.30 14.93
C GLY A 445 -80.14 -10.09 15.73
N LEU A 446 -78.83 -10.02 16.14
CA LEU A 446 -78.21 -8.96 16.92
C LEU A 446 -77.28 -8.09 16.10
#